data_a0654e21678c7c2d6f48a944b97fa2ba
#
_entry.id   a0654e21678c7c2d6f48a944b97fa2ba
#
_cell.length_a   1.000
_cell.length_b   1.000
_cell.length_c   1.000
_cell.angle_alpha   90.00
_cell.angle_beta   90.00
_cell.angle_gamma   90.00
#
_symmetry.space_group_name_H-M   'P 1'
#
loop_
_entity.id
_entity.type
_entity.pdbx_description
1 polymer ?
#
loop_
_entity_poly.entity_id
_entity_poly.type
_entity_poly.pdbx_seq_one_letter_code
_entity_poly.pdbx_strand_id
1 'polypeptide(L)'
;MEFPIKIREAQQSDINQICLIQESISNFLEIMNREIIEERIRHHADTFLLASLEDQGIAYVSGTVFTDTLLSKWALEKEPEQPINDSYILIGTLAVDPDYQGQGFGTLLLAALKEVAHQQNRPGIYLLCEDELITYFEMNGFVEQGIVDGERSSEIAFLMCWHNPYYQEEI
;
A
#
# COMPACT_ATOMS: atom_id res chain seq x y z
N MET A 1 10.63 26.16 -11.88
CA MET A 1 10.03 25.21 -12.83
C MET A 1 9.25 24.18 -12.04
N GLU A 2 7.94 24.23 -12.15
CA GLU A 2 7.10 23.26 -11.48
C GLU A 2 7.11 21.96 -12.28
N PHE A 3 7.54 20.89 -11.63
CA PHE A 3 7.32 19.56 -12.20
C PHE A 3 5.86 19.22 -12.00
N PRO A 4 5.08 18.95 -13.03
CA PRO A 4 3.67 18.65 -12.89
C PRO A 4 3.45 17.22 -12.39
N ILE A 5 3.83 16.97 -11.13
CA ILE A 5 3.55 15.71 -10.46
C ILE A 5 2.12 15.79 -9.96
N LYS A 6 1.32 14.82 -10.34
CA LYS A 6 -0.07 14.69 -9.88
C LYS A 6 -0.24 13.36 -9.21
N ILE A 7 -0.93 13.37 -8.07
CA ILE A 7 -1.39 12.15 -7.41
C ILE A 7 -2.89 12.19 -7.43
N ARG A 8 -3.48 11.13 -7.97
CA ARG A 8 -4.93 11.00 -8.10
C ARG A 8 -5.36 9.55 -7.96
N GLU A 9 -6.65 9.34 -7.83
CA GLU A 9 -7.22 8.00 -7.88
C GLU A 9 -6.98 7.38 -9.26
N ALA A 10 -6.61 6.10 -9.26
CA ALA A 10 -6.44 5.34 -10.50
C ALA A 10 -7.80 5.16 -11.20
N GLN A 11 -7.77 5.17 -12.53
CA GLN A 11 -8.93 5.00 -13.39
C GLN A 11 -8.74 3.76 -14.26
N GLN A 12 -9.82 3.27 -14.83
CA GLN A 12 -9.76 2.09 -15.72
C GLN A 12 -8.80 2.32 -16.91
N SER A 13 -8.69 3.55 -17.38
CA SER A 13 -7.75 3.90 -18.45
C SER A 13 -6.28 3.76 -18.06
N ASP A 14 -5.97 3.64 -16.77
CA ASP A 14 -4.60 3.52 -16.25
C ASP A 14 -4.12 2.07 -16.16
N ILE A 15 -4.98 1.09 -16.39
CA ILE A 15 -4.69 -0.33 -16.14
C ILE A 15 -3.44 -0.79 -16.91
N ASN A 16 -3.33 -0.43 -18.18
CA ASN A 16 -2.18 -0.86 -18.99
C ASN A 16 -0.86 -0.35 -18.40
N GLN A 17 -0.83 0.91 -17.96
CA GLN A 17 0.36 1.50 -17.36
C GLN A 17 0.68 0.88 -16.00
N ILE A 18 -0.33 0.62 -15.19
CA ILE A 18 -0.17 -0.06 -13.90
C ILE A 18 0.43 -1.46 -14.10
N CYS A 19 -0.06 -2.21 -15.09
CA CYS A 19 0.50 -3.52 -15.42
C CYS A 19 1.96 -3.44 -15.82
N LEU A 20 2.35 -2.43 -16.62
CA LEU A 20 3.74 -2.23 -17.02
C LEU A 20 4.64 -1.92 -15.83
N ILE A 21 4.20 -1.07 -14.92
CA ILE A 21 4.97 -0.75 -13.71
C ILE A 21 5.12 -2.01 -12.85
N GLN A 22 4.06 -2.77 -12.67
CA GLN A 22 4.08 -4.00 -11.88
C GLN A 22 5.04 -5.05 -12.45
N GLU A 23 5.07 -5.21 -13.77
CA GLU A 23 5.96 -6.17 -14.43
C GLU A 23 7.44 -5.85 -14.22
N SER A 24 7.76 -4.57 -14.01
CA SER A 24 9.13 -4.10 -13.86
C SER A 24 9.69 -4.26 -12.44
N ILE A 25 8.88 -4.68 -11.49
CA ILE A 25 9.30 -4.86 -10.10
C ILE A 25 9.13 -6.31 -9.67
N SER A 26 10.06 -6.79 -8.84
CA SER A 26 9.86 -8.04 -8.11
C SER A 26 9.30 -7.68 -6.76
N ASN A 27 8.01 -7.85 -6.58
CA ASN A 27 7.36 -7.53 -5.34
C ASN A 27 6.95 -8.79 -4.58
N PHE A 28 7.23 -8.78 -3.29
CA PHE A 28 6.94 -9.86 -2.37
C PHE A 28 5.43 -10.08 -2.16
N LEU A 29 4.64 -9.02 -2.22
CA LEU A 29 3.33 -9.05 -1.58
C LEU A 29 2.19 -9.50 -2.47
N GLU A 30 2.09 -9.01 -3.66
CA GLU A 30 0.94 -9.32 -4.48
C GLU A 30 1.19 -9.00 -5.94
N ILE A 31 1.09 -10.02 -6.77
CA ILE A 31 1.03 -9.81 -8.22
C ILE A 31 -0.44 -9.76 -8.59
N MET A 32 -0.92 -8.59 -8.99
CA MET A 32 -2.30 -8.41 -9.42
C MET A 32 -2.41 -8.69 -10.91
N ASN A 33 -3.34 -9.57 -11.28
CA ASN A 33 -3.71 -9.69 -12.68
C ASN A 33 -4.64 -8.52 -13.07
N ARG A 34 -4.91 -8.39 -14.36
CA ARG A 34 -5.74 -7.30 -14.88
C ARG A 34 -7.13 -7.26 -14.23
N GLU A 35 -7.74 -8.40 -13.99
CA GLU A 35 -9.07 -8.48 -13.39
C GLU A 35 -9.08 -7.97 -11.96
N ILE A 36 -8.06 -8.30 -11.17
CA ILE A 36 -7.91 -7.82 -9.80
C ILE A 36 -7.72 -6.30 -9.81
N ILE A 37 -6.90 -5.77 -10.71
CA ILE A 37 -6.68 -4.33 -10.83
C ILE A 37 -7.99 -3.62 -11.17
N GLU A 38 -8.74 -4.14 -12.14
CA GLU A 38 -10.06 -3.60 -12.52
C GLU A 38 -11.01 -3.56 -11.33
N GLU A 39 -11.08 -4.64 -10.59
CA GLU A 39 -11.97 -4.75 -9.43
C GLU A 39 -11.57 -3.76 -8.33
N ARG A 40 -10.28 -3.61 -8.07
CA ARG A 40 -9.80 -2.68 -7.05
C ARG A 40 -10.07 -1.23 -7.44
N ILE A 41 -9.88 -0.88 -8.69
CA ILE A 41 -10.22 0.46 -9.18
C ILE A 41 -11.72 0.71 -9.05
N ARG A 42 -12.54 -0.31 -9.31
CA ARG A 42 -13.99 -0.19 -9.20
C ARG A 42 -14.49 -0.04 -7.78
N HIS A 43 -13.92 -0.77 -6.83
CA HIS A 43 -14.43 -0.84 -5.46
C HIS A 43 -13.58 -0.13 -4.42
N HIS A 44 -12.31 0.17 -4.72
CA HIS A 44 -11.36 0.77 -3.80
C HIS A 44 -10.55 1.89 -4.45
N ALA A 45 -11.21 2.68 -5.31
CA ALA A 45 -10.55 3.78 -6.02
C ALA A 45 -9.97 4.83 -5.08
N ASP A 46 -10.63 5.07 -3.96
CA ASP A 46 -10.22 6.05 -2.95
C ASP A 46 -8.89 5.70 -2.27
N THR A 47 -8.49 4.44 -2.31
CA THR A 47 -7.22 3.96 -1.76
C THR A 47 -6.27 3.41 -2.82
N PHE A 48 -6.61 3.55 -4.09
CA PHE A 48 -5.74 3.15 -5.21
C PHE A 48 -5.25 4.42 -5.91
N LEU A 49 -4.05 4.86 -5.56
CA LEU A 49 -3.53 6.15 -5.99
C LEU A 49 -2.40 5.99 -7.01
N LEU A 50 -2.46 6.81 -8.06
CA LEU A 50 -1.46 6.85 -9.12
C LEU A 50 -0.72 8.17 -9.09
N ALA A 51 0.60 8.12 -9.12
CA ALA A 51 1.44 9.29 -9.33
C ALA A 51 1.78 9.37 -10.81
N SER A 52 1.57 10.54 -11.39
CA SER A 52 1.91 10.80 -12.79
C SER A 52 2.82 12.01 -12.93
N LEU A 53 3.70 11.94 -13.93
CA LEU A 53 4.57 13.02 -14.32
C LEU A 53 4.28 13.31 -15.79
N GLU A 54 3.88 14.55 -16.10
CA GLU A 54 3.49 14.95 -17.46
C GLU A 54 2.43 13.99 -18.06
N ASP A 55 1.43 13.66 -17.26
CA ASP A 55 0.32 12.77 -17.62
C ASP A 55 0.70 11.30 -17.85
N GLN A 56 1.95 10.92 -17.58
CA GLN A 56 2.38 9.53 -17.61
C GLN A 56 2.43 8.96 -16.20
N GLY A 57 1.71 7.86 -15.95
CA GLY A 57 1.77 7.14 -14.67
C GLY A 57 3.15 6.54 -14.45
N ILE A 58 3.76 6.82 -13.29
CA ILE A 58 5.12 6.38 -12.96
C ILE A 58 5.20 5.59 -11.67
N ALA A 59 4.17 5.65 -10.84
CA ALA A 59 4.15 4.94 -9.57
C ALA A 59 2.71 4.79 -9.10
N TYR A 60 2.46 3.78 -8.29
CA TYR A 60 1.13 3.61 -7.69
C TYR A 60 1.20 2.93 -6.33
N VAL A 61 0.17 3.15 -5.53
CA VAL A 61 -0.09 2.40 -4.31
C VAL A 61 -1.50 1.82 -4.39
N SER A 62 -1.62 0.53 -4.15
CA SER A 62 -2.90 -0.16 -4.11
C SER A 62 -3.25 -0.49 -2.66
N GLY A 63 -4.25 0.21 -2.12
CA GLY A 63 -4.78 -0.05 -0.79
C GLY A 63 -6.12 -0.77 -0.88
N THR A 64 -6.38 -1.60 0.10
CA THR A 64 -7.64 -2.32 0.27
C THR A 64 -7.95 -2.37 1.76
N VAL A 65 -8.96 -3.13 2.15
CA VAL A 65 -9.29 -3.34 3.56
C VAL A 65 -9.05 -4.80 3.93
N PHE A 66 -8.86 -5.06 5.21
CA PHE A 66 -8.71 -6.42 5.69
C PHE A 66 -10.04 -7.16 5.60
N THR A 67 -9.96 -8.44 5.24
CA THR A 67 -11.07 -9.37 5.31
C THR A 67 -10.74 -10.46 6.33
N ASP A 68 -11.76 -11.08 6.91
CA ASP A 68 -11.56 -12.20 7.83
C ASP A 68 -10.83 -13.35 7.13
N THR A 69 -11.11 -13.57 5.85
CA THR A 69 -10.44 -14.58 5.04
C THR A 69 -8.94 -14.32 4.94
N LEU A 70 -8.56 -13.06 4.70
CA LEU A 70 -7.15 -12.69 4.62
C LEU A 70 -6.44 -12.86 5.95
N LEU A 71 -7.06 -12.38 7.03
CA LEU A 71 -6.49 -12.48 8.38
C LEU A 71 -6.30 -13.93 8.81
N SER A 72 -7.23 -14.81 8.45
CA SER A 72 -7.13 -16.23 8.79
C SER A 72 -5.95 -16.94 8.12
N LYS A 73 -5.44 -16.38 7.02
CA LYS A 73 -4.28 -16.92 6.30
C LYS A 73 -2.94 -16.46 6.88
N TRP A 74 -2.96 -15.44 7.72
CA TRP A 74 -1.73 -14.90 8.29
C TRP A 74 -1.44 -15.55 9.64
N ALA A 75 -0.30 -16.23 9.73
CA ALA A 75 0.21 -16.71 11.00
C ALA A 75 1.05 -15.60 11.63
N LEU A 76 0.48 -14.89 12.58
CA LEU A 76 1.18 -13.85 13.31
C LEU A 76 1.98 -14.47 14.45
N GLU A 77 3.24 -14.09 14.60
CA GLU A 77 4.12 -14.56 15.67
C GLU A 77 3.60 -14.12 17.04
N LYS A 78 2.99 -12.96 17.10
CA LYS A 78 2.32 -12.46 18.32
C LYS A 78 1.10 -11.65 17.92
N GLU A 79 0.14 -11.58 18.84
CA GLU A 79 -1.05 -10.77 18.61
C GLU A 79 -0.69 -9.28 18.52
N PRO A 80 -1.27 -8.55 17.55
CA PRO A 80 -1.07 -7.11 17.48
C PRO A 80 -1.68 -6.41 18.70
N GLU A 81 -1.09 -5.29 19.10
CA GLU A 81 -1.57 -4.50 20.22
C GLU A 81 -3.00 -3.97 20.01
N GLN A 82 -3.36 -3.73 18.75
CA GLN A 82 -4.69 -3.28 18.36
C GLN A 82 -5.32 -4.31 17.44
N PRO A 83 -6.63 -4.55 17.58
CA PRO A 83 -7.31 -5.49 16.68
C PRO A 83 -7.20 -5.03 15.23
N ILE A 84 -6.76 -5.94 14.35
CA ILE A 84 -6.73 -5.68 12.91
C ILE A 84 -8.11 -5.99 12.36
N ASN A 85 -8.72 -5.02 11.72
CA ASN A 85 -10.06 -5.15 11.13
C ASN A 85 -10.19 -4.31 9.86
N ASP A 86 -11.38 -4.27 9.29
CA ASP A 86 -11.66 -3.56 8.04
C ASP A 86 -11.62 -2.04 8.14
N SER A 87 -11.42 -1.48 9.32
CA SER A 87 -11.20 -0.03 9.48
C SER A 87 -9.83 0.41 9.00
N TYR A 88 -8.85 -0.49 9.03
CA TYR A 88 -7.49 -0.19 8.55
C TYR A 88 -7.39 -0.35 7.04
N ILE A 89 -6.54 0.48 6.43
CA ILE A 89 -6.12 0.25 5.05
C ILE A 89 -5.00 -0.79 5.05
N LEU A 90 -5.06 -1.71 4.10
CA LEU A 90 -3.96 -2.64 3.85
C LEU A 90 -3.33 -2.29 2.50
N ILE A 91 -2.04 -1.95 2.50
CA ILE A 91 -1.31 -1.77 1.25
C ILE A 91 -0.96 -3.14 0.69
N GLY A 92 -1.47 -3.44 -0.50
CA GLY A 92 -1.10 -4.65 -1.23
C GLY A 92 0.15 -4.46 -2.07
N THR A 93 0.26 -3.30 -2.71
CA THR A 93 1.40 -3.00 -3.60
C THR A 93 1.74 -1.52 -3.52
N LEU A 94 3.02 -1.22 -3.42
CA LEU A 94 3.60 0.10 -3.61
C LEU A 94 4.70 -0.07 -4.66
N ALA A 95 4.54 0.52 -5.83
CA ALA A 95 5.41 0.28 -6.97
C ALA A 95 5.82 1.58 -7.64
N VAL A 96 7.09 1.69 -7.97
CA VAL A 96 7.66 2.83 -8.69
C VAL A 96 8.37 2.31 -9.93
N ASP A 97 8.10 2.92 -11.08
CA ASP A 97 8.82 2.62 -12.33
C ASP A 97 10.32 2.71 -12.07
N PRO A 98 11.12 1.73 -12.53
CA PRO A 98 12.56 1.70 -12.28
C PRO A 98 13.29 2.99 -12.68
N ASP A 99 12.85 3.66 -13.73
CA ASP A 99 13.47 4.92 -14.20
C ASP A 99 13.24 6.07 -13.21
N TYR A 100 12.32 5.93 -12.28
CA TYR A 100 11.94 6.98 -11.33
C TYR A 100 12.17 6.59 -9.86
N GLN A 101 12.80 5.45 -9.62
CA GLN A 101 13.12 5.02 -8.24
C GLN A 101 14.18 5.92 -7.62
N GLY A 102 14.14 6.04 -6.28
CA GLY A 102 15.09 6.85 -5.53
C GLY A 102 14.81 8.35 -5.57
N GLN A 103 13.67 8.78 -6.10
CA GLN A 103 13.31 10.20 -6.23
C GLN A 103 12.16 10.63 -5.29
N GLY A 104 11.73 9.75 -4.41
CA GLY A 104 10.73 10.08 -3.39
C GLY A 104 9.27 9.85 -3.79
N PHE A 105 9.00 9.22 -4.93
CA PHE A 105 7.61 8.99 -5.37
C PHE A 105 6.86 8.03 -4.45
N GLY A 106 7.52 6.99 -3.95
CA GLY A 106 6.91 6.09 -2.97
C GLY A 106 6.51 6.81 -1.70
N THR A 107 7.37 7.69 -1.19
CA THR A 107 7.09 8.50 -0.01
C THR A 107 5.92 9.46 -0.25
N LEU A 108 5.84 10.06 -1.44
CA LEU A 108 4.70 10.92 -1.81
C LEU A 108 3.39 10.13 -1.82
N LEU A 109 3.40 8.94 -2.37
CA LEU A 109 2.21 8.07 -2.40
C LEU A 109 1.78 7.65 -1.00
N LEU A 110 2.73 7.31 -0.14
CA LEU A 110 2.44 6.99 1.26
C LEU A 110 1.83 8.19 1.99
N ALA A 111 2.37 9.39 1.77
CA ALA A 111 1.82 10.59 2.36
C ALA A 111 0.39 10.86 1.89
N ALA A 112 0.12 10.67 0.60
CA ALA A 112 -1.21 10.83 0.05
C ALA A 112 -2.21 9.81 0.63
N LEU A 113 -1.77 8.55 0.80
CA LEU A 113 -2.62 7.53 1.38
C LEU A 113 -2.91 7.80 2.87
N LYS A 114 -1.93 8.32 3.60
CA LYS A 114 -2.14 8.76 4.99
C LYS A 114 -3.20 9.86 5.07
N GLU A 115 -3.20 10.79 4.12
CA GLU A 115 -4.23 11.83 4.06
C GLU A 115 -5.61 11.23 3.80
N VAL A 116 -5.73 10.24 2.94
CA VAL A 116 -6.99 9.52 2.73
C VAL A 116 -7.44 8.86 4.04
N ALA A 117 -6.53 8.18 4.75
CA ALA A 117 -6.84 7.56 6.03
C ALA A 117 -7.33 8.59 7.06
N HIS A 118 -6.71 9.76 7.08
CA HIS A 118 -7.12 10.86 7.95
C HIS A 118 -8.55 11.32 7.61
N GLN A 119 -8.82 11.59 6.34
CA GLN A 119 -10.13 12.05 5.87
C GLN A 119 -11.24 11.03 6.13
N GLN A 120 -10.92 9.76 6.05
CA GLN A 120 -11.87 8.67 6.29
C GLN A 120 -11.95 8.25 7.76
N ASN A 121 -11.23 8.92 8.63
CA ASN A 121 -11.10 8.56 10.05
C ASN A 121 -10.76 7.09 10.25
N ARG A 122 -9.74 6.61 9.55
CA ARG A 122 -9.24 5.25 9.72
C ARG A 122 -8.12 5.23 10.76
N PRO A 123 -8.03 4.18 11.59
CA PRO A 123 -7.04 4.12 12.66
C PRO A 123 -5.61 3.96 12.18
N GLY A 124 -5.40 3.49 10.95
CA GLY A 124 -4.05 3.35 10.43
C GLY A 124 -3.97 2.58 9.13
N ILE A 125 -2.73 2.30 8.76
CA ILE A 125 -2.38 1.60 7.52
C ILE A 125 -1.42 0.46 7.87
N TYR A 126 -1.71 -0.74 7.38
CA TYR A 126 -0.82 -1.90 7.49
C TYR A 126 -0.21 -2.24 6.14
N LEU A 127 0.96 -2.83 6.20
CA LEU A 127 1.61 -3.45 5.04
C LEU A 127 2.50 -4.59 5.48
N LEU A 128 2.84 -5.45 4.53
CA LEU A 128 3.88 -6.46 4.70
C LEU A 128 5.08 -6.06 3.84
N CYS A 129 6.28 -6.26 4.37
CA CYS A 129 7.49 -5.97 3.60
C CYS A 129 8.60 -6.97 3.89
N GLU A 130 9.59 -6.97 3.00
CA GLU A 130 10.84 -7.70 3.17
C GLU A 130 11.75 -6.95 4.16
N ASP A 131 12.71 -7.67 4.73
CA ASP A 131 13.67 -7.14 5.69
C ASP A 131 14.38 -5.88 5.17
N GLU A 132 14.79 -5.88 3.91
CA GLU A 132 15.51 -4.76 3.30
C GLU A 132 14.70 -3.46 3.26
N LEU A 133 13.37 -3.54 3.35
CA LEU A 133 12.49 -2.38 3.26
C LEU A 133 12.02 -1.84 4.61
N ILE A 134 12.36 -2.51 5.71
CA ILE A 134 11.93 -2.07 7.05
C ILE A 134 12.38 -0.64 7.33
N THR A 135 13.65 -0.33 7.10
CA THR A 135 14.19 1.01 7.36
C THR A 135 13.46 2.07 6.54
N TYR A 136 13.17 1.78 5.27
CA TYR A 136 12.43 2.69 4.41
C TYR A 136 11.04 3.01 4.99
N PHE A 137 10.31 1.99 5.42
CA PHE A 137 8.98 2.21 5.99
C PHE A 137 9.03 2.85 7.36
N GLU A 138 10.04 2.54 8.18
CA GLU A 138 10.24 3.23 9.46
C GLU A 138 10.48 4.73 9.25
N MET A 139 11.26 5.10 8.25
CA MET A 139 11.49 6.51 7.89
C MET A 139 10.20 7.20 7.42
N ASN A 140 9.22 6.43 6.99
CA ASN A 140 7.90 6.94 6.60
C ASN A 140 6.85 6.81 7.71
N GLY A 141 7.27 6.56 8.94
CA GLY A 141 6.39 6.57 10.11
C GLY A 141 5.71 5.25 10.43
N PHE A 142 6.09 4.18 9.76
CA PHE A 142 5.58 2.84 10.05
C PHE A 142 6.39 2.20 11.17
N VAL A 143 5.74 1.38 11.97
CA VAL A 143 6.35 0.66 13.09
C VAL A 143 6.20 -0.84 12.86
N GLU A 144 7.27 -1.59 13.04
CA GLU A 144 7.25 -3.04 12.90
C GLU A 144 6.39 -3.67 13.99
N GLN A 145 5.51 -4.58 13.58
CA GLN A 145 4.59 -5.29 14.47
C GLN A 145 4.92 -6.78 14.62
N GLY A 146 5.95 -7.25 13.95
CA GLY A 146 6.37 -8.65 14.02
C GLY A 146 6.38 -9.35 12.68
N ILE A 147 6.64 -10.65 12.73
CA ILE A 147 6.81 -11.48 11.55
C ILE A 147 5.48 -12.13 11.20
N VAL A 148 5.19 -12.20 9.92
CA VAL A 148 4.06 -12.94 9.37
C VAL A 148 4.60 -14.08 8.54
N ASP A 149 4.21 -15.30 8.89
CA ASP A 149 4.49 -16.49 8.09
C ASP A 149 3.30 -16.68 7.14
N GLY A 150 3.51 -16.42 5.87
CA GLY A 150 2.46 -16.52 4.84
C GLY A 150 2.59 -17.79 4.02
N GLU A 151 1.51 -18.12 3.30
CA GLU A 151 1.42 -19.32 2.45
C GLU A 151 2.43 -19.36 1.30
N ARG A 152 3.09 -18.24 1.01
CA ARG A 152 4.05 -18.17 -0.09
C ARG A 152 5.46 -18.36 0.42
N SER A 153 5.93 -19.61 0.31
CA SER A 153 7.34 -19.97 0.40
C SER A 153 8.04 -19.63 1.72
N SER A 154 9.29 -20.00 1.77
CA SER A 154 10.27 -19.82 2.83
C SER A 154 10.61 -18.34 3.15
N GLU A 155 9.94 -17.37 2.55
CA GLU A 155 10.24 -15.96 2.77
C GLU A 155 9.47 -15.40 3.96
N ILE A 156 10.19 -14.66 4.81
CA ILE A 156 9.66 -14.04 6.00
C ILE A 156 9.22 -12.61 5.65
N ALA A 157 7.97 -12.28 5.95
CA ALA A 157 7.45 -10.94 5.80
C ALA A 157 7.31 -10.28 7.16
N PHE A 158 7.52 -8.98 7.19
CA PHE A 158 7.36 -8.15 8.38
C PHE A 158 6.12 -7.31 8.27
N LEU A 159 5.28 -7.37 9.30
CA LEU A 159 4.08 -6.56 9.39
C LEU A 159 4.46 -5.19 9.90
N MET A 160 4.09 -4.15 9.17
CA MET A 160 4.36 -2.76 9.52
C MET A 160 3.03 -2.02 9.66
N CYS A 161 2.95 -1.11 10.61
CA CYS A 161 1.76 -0.30 10.83
C CYS A 161 2.10 1.17 10.99
N TRP A 162 1.36 2.02 10.29
CA TRP A 162 1.31 3.44 10.59
C TRP A 162 0.01 3.72 11.35
N HIS A 163 0.14 4.30 12.55
CA HIS A 163 -1.01 4.70 13.35
C HIS A 163 -1.39 6.14 13.02
N ASN A 164 -2.65 6.35 12.67
CA ASN A 164 -3.15 7.68 12.35
C ASN A 164 -3.25 8.50 13.64
N PRO A 165 -2.41 9.55 13.81
CA PRO A 165 -2.43 10.35 15.03
C PRO A 165 -3.68 11.19 15.19
N TYR A 166 -4.47 11.33 14.13
CA TYR A 166 -5.71 12.10 14.12
C TYR A 166 -6.95 11.22 14.27
N TYR A 167 -6.76 9.93 14.46
CA TYR A 167 -7.89 9.00 14.59
C TYR A 167 -8.70 9.31 15.85
N GLN A 168 -10.01 9.38 15.67
CA GLN A 168 -10.95 9.60 16.77
C GLN A 168 -11.90 8.39 16.85
N GLU A 169 -11.91 7.72 18.00
CA GLU A 169 -12.85 6.64 18.21
C GLU A 169 -14.27 7.20 18.19
N GLU A 170 -15.14 6.51 17.46
CA GLU A 170 -16.57 6.79 17.50
C GLU A 170 -17.13 6.26 18.80
N ILE A 171 -17.73 7.16 19.60
CA ILE A 171 -18.39 6.80 20.85
C ILE A 171 -19.83 6.39 20.54
#